data_6e2f54e1ad351643b4cc02e97cb05744
#
_entry.id   6e2f54e1ad351643b4cc02e97cb05744
#
_cell.length_a   1.000
_cell.length_b   1.000
_cell.length_c   1.000
_cell.angle_alpha   90.00
_cell.angle_beta   90.00
_cell.angle_gamma   90.00
#
_symmetry.space_group_name_H-M   'P 1'
#
loop_
_entity.id
_entity.type
_entity.pdbx_description
1 polymer ?
#
loop_
_entity_poly.entity_id
_entity_poly.type
_entity_poly.pdbx_seq_one_letter_code
_entity_poly.pdbx_strand_id
1 'polypeptide(L)'
;MKETQGDVRIEILDPGGLQGEQLEKDVRSVFAELKLGGEVSRVTDPDKIATYGLPGVAGLVINGRIVSAGSLPDRRRVRQLLLDLIASGECKAGT
;
A
#
# COMPACT_ATOMS: atom_id res chain seq x y z
N MET A 1 11.77 9.00 20.01
CA MET A 1 11.41 8.80 19.53
C MET A 1 10.81 9.11 18.71
N LYS A 2 10.80 9.10 18.11
CA LYS A 2 10.34 9.35 17.28
C LYS A 2 9.35 9.05 16.85
N GLU A 3 8.75 9.42 16.76
CA GLU A 3 7.72 9.03 16.37
C GLU A 3 7.62 8.83 15.04
N THR A 4 6.87 8.01 14.53
CA THR A 4 6.74 7.69 13.14
C THR A 4 5.50 8.27 12.56
N GLN A 5 5.17 9.46 13.01
CA GLN A 5 4.01 10.12 12.48
C GLN A 5 4.21 10.38 11.02
N GLY A 6 3.24 10.10 10.19
CA GLY A 6 3.31 10.28 8.77
C GLY A 6 3.79 9.07 8.01
N ASP A 7 4.27 8.07 8.71
CA ASP A 7 4.72 6.85 8.04
C ASP A 7 3.53 6.01 7.62
N VAL A 8 3.62 5.45 6.43
CA VAL A 8 2.58 4.61 5.86
C VAL A 8 3.19 3.26 5.56
N ARG A 9 2.50 2.20 5.91
CA ARG A 9 2.92 0.85 5.57
C ARG A 9 1.98 0.29 4.53
N ILE A 10 2.52 -0.03 3.38
CA ILE A 10 1.74 -0.59 2.29
C ILE A 10 2.23 -1.99 2.01
N GLU A 11 1.30 -2.93 1.94
CA GLU A 11 1.60 -4.29 1.57
C GLU A 11 0.81 -4.63 0.33
N ILE A 12 1.53 -5.05 -0.71
CA ILE A 12 0.92 -5.43 -1.97
C ILE A 12 0.83 -6.95 -1.98
N LEU A 13 -0.40 -7.45 -1.90
CA LEU A 13 -0.63 -8.88 -1.91
C LEU A 13 -0.71 -9.33 -3.36
N ASP A 14 0.30 -10.09 -3.79
CA ASP A 14 0.49 -10.39 -5.20
C ASP A 14 0.81 -11.86 -5.38
N PRO A 15 -0.21 -12.72 -5.36
CA PRO A 15 0.03 -14.15 -5.56
C PRO A 15 0.69 -14.38 -6.91
N GLY A 16 1.82 -15.09 -6.89
CA GLY A 16 2.56 -15.34 -8.10
C GLY A 16 3.55 -14.26 -8.48
N GLY A 17 3.44 -13.07 -7.90
CA GLY A 17 4.44 -12.03 -8.06
C GLY A 17 4.52 -11.38 -9.42
N LEU A 18 3.46 -11.44 -10.23
CA LEU A 18 3.52 -10.97 -11.60
C LEU A 18 2.92 -9.58 -11.81
N GLN A 19 2.08 -9.13 -10.92
CA GLN A 19 1.35 -7.89 -11.15
C GLN A 19 1.76 -6.76 -10.23
N GLY A 20 2.37 -7.10 -9.12
CA GLY A 20 2.66 -6.09 -8.10
C GLY A 20 3.87 -5.23 -8.37
N GLU A 21 4.70 -5.60 -9.35
CA GLU A 21 5.94 -4.86 -9.59
C GLU A 21 5.65 -3.44 -10.05
N GLN A 22 4.73 -3.29 -10.98
CA GLN A 22 4.38 -1.96 -11.47
C GLN A 22 3.71 -1.15 -10.37
N LEU A 23 2.84 -1.79 -9.61
CA LEU A 23 2.18 -1.11 -8.50
C LEU A 23 3.19 -0.66 -7.47
N GLU A 24 4.19 -1.47 -7.18
CA GLU A 24 5.22 -1.08 -6.24
C GLU A 24 5.93 0.19 -6.71
N LYS A 25 6.27 0.24 -7.99
CA LYS A 25 6.91 1.42 -8.55
C LYS A 25 5.99 2.64 -8.47
N ASP A 26 4.72 2.45 -8.75
CA ASP A 26 3.75 3.54 -8.69
C ASP A 26 3.61 4.05 -7.26
N VAL A 27 3.56 3.15 -6.29
CA VAL A 27 3.42 3.55 -4.90
C VAL A 27 4.64 4.35 -4.45
N ARG A 28 5.83 3.87 -4.80
CA ARG A 28 7.05 4.58 -4.42
C ARG A 28 7.10 5.96 -5.07
N SER A 29 6.65 6.06 -6.31
CA SER A 29 6.59 7.34 -7.00
C SER A 29 5.63 8.30 -6.32
N VAL A 30 4.46 7.80 -5.92
CA VAL A 30 3.47 8.65 -5.23
C VAL A 30 3.99 9.05 -3.85
N PHE A 31 4.66 8.14 -3.15
CA PHE A 31 5.29 8.51 -1.87
C PHE A 31 6.21 9.70 -2.05
N ALA A 32 7.06 9.65 -3.08
CA ALA A 32 7.98 10.75 -3.33
C ALA A 32 7.23 12.03 -3.71
N GLU A 33 6.20 11.89 -4.50
CA GLU A 33 5.40 13.04 -4.93
C GLU A 33 4.73 13.72 -3.75
N LEU A 34 4.19 12.95 -2.83
CA LEU A 34 3.48 13.48 -1.67
C LEU A 34 4.37 13.68 -0.46
N LYS A 35 5.65 13.36 -0.59
CA LYS A 35 6.63 13.49 0.50
C LYS A 35 6.22 12.69 1.71
N LEU A 36 5.74 11.48 1.47
CA LEU A 36 5.34 10.58 2.55
C LEU A 36 6.51 9.68 2.92
N GLY A 37 6.64 9.41 4.21
CA GLY A 37 7.55 8.39 4.68
C GLY A 37 6.82 7.08 4.84
N GLY A 38 7.53 5.96 4.73
CA GLY A 38 6.89 4.69 4.94
C GLY A 38 7.59 3.56 4.24
N GLU A 39 6.91 2.44 4.22
CA GLU A 39 7.43 1.21 3.65
C GLU A 39 6.45 0.64 2.65
N VAL A 40 7.00 0.06 1.60
CA VAL A 40 6.22 -0.68 0.62
C VAL A 40 6.83 -2.06 0.51
N SER A 41 6.04 -3.09 0.65
CA SER A 41 6.52 -4.45 0.49
C SER A 41 5.54 -5.24 -0.37
N ARG A 42 6.04 -6.29 -1.02
CA ARG A 42 5.19 -7.19 -1.76
C ARG A 42 5.15 -8.51 -1.03
N VAL A 43 3.96 -9.04 -0.87
CA VAL A 43 3.73 -10.34 -0.26
C VAL A 43 3.28 -11.27 -1.35
N THR A 44 4.13 -12.23 -1.70
CA THR A 44 3.82 -13.16 -2.78
C THR A 44 3.50 -14.57 -2.28
N ASP A 45 3.73 -14.82 -1.00
CA ASP A 45 3.48 -16.12 -0.38
C ASP A 45 1.99 -16.32 -0.20
N PRO A 46 1.39 -17.32 -0.86
CA PRO A 46 -0.05 -17.53 -0.75
C PRO A 46 -0.52 -17.76 0.68
N ASP A 47 0.31 -18.37 1.52
CA ASP A 47 -0.07 -18.63 2.89
C ASP A 47 -0.19 -17.33 3.68
N LYS A 48 0.72 -16.41 3.44
CA LYS A 48 0.63 -15.11 4.10
C LYS A 48 -0.55 -14.31 3.59
N ILE A 49 -0.81 -14.37 2.29
CA ILE A 49 -1.97 -13.67 1.72
C ILE A 49 -3.25 -14.21 2.31
N ALA A 50 -3.31 -15.53 2.54
CA ALA A 50 -4.50 -16.13 3.13
C ALA A 50 -4.76 -15.61 4.54
N THR A 51 -3.72 -15.21 5.27
CA THR A 51 -3.93 -14.69 6.62
C THR A 51 -4.67 -13.36 6.63
N TYR A 52 -4.74 -12.68 5.49
CA TYR A 52 -5.52 -11.45 5.38
C TYR A 52 -6.97 -11.73 5.00
N GLY A 53 -7.32 -13.00 4.81
CA GLY A 53 -8.67 -13.35 4.39
C GLY A 53 -8.89 -13.28 2.89
N LEU A 54 -7.81 -13.23 2.11
CA LEU A 54 -7.88 -13.08 0.66
C LEU A 54 -7.15 -14.21 -0.05
N PRO A 55 -7.56 -15.46 0.15
CA PRO A 55 -6.82 -16.57 -0.42
C PRO A 55 -6.81 -16.51 -1.94
N GLY A 56 -5.61 -16.52 -2.50
CA GLY A 56 -5.45 -16.61 -3.94
C GLY A 56 -5.79 -15.38 -4.74
N VAL A 57 -6.07 -14.24 -4.08
CA VAL A 57 -6.42 -13.04 -4.82
C VAL A 57 -5.46 -11.92 -4.49
N ALA A 58 -5.31 -11.00 -5.42
CA ALA A 58 -4.48 -9.83 -5.23
C ALA A 58 -5.20 -8.81 -4.33
N GLY A 59 -4.43 -7.98 -3.67
CA GLY A 59 -5.02 -6.96 -2.83
C GLY A 59 -4.01 -5.94 -2.39
N LEU A 60 -4.51 -4.88 -1.77
CA LEU A 60 -3.67 -3.80 -1.25
C LEU A 60 -4.05 -3.55 0.19
N VAL A 61 -3.05 -3.52 1.06
CA VAL A 61 -3.24 -3.29 2.48
C VAL A 61 -2.49 -2.01 2.83
N ILE A 62 -3.16 -1.09 3.48
CA ILE A 62 -2.53 0.15 3.95
C ILE A 62 -2.73 0.22 5.45
N ASN A 63 -1.61 0.28 6.18
CA ASN A 63 -1.61 0.37 7.63
C ASN A 63 -2.44 -0.72 8.27
N GLY A 64 -2.34 -1.94 7.72
CA GLY A 64 -3.03 -3.09 8.26
C GLY A 64 -4.49 -3.21 7.83
N ARG A 65 -4.97 -2.30 6.99
CA ARG A 65 -6.35 -2.30 6.55
C ARG A 65 -6.43 -2.64 5.08
N ILE A 66 -7.25 -3.60 4.73
CA ILE A 66 -7.42 -3.98 3.33
C ILE A 66 -8.24 -2.91 2.63
N VAL A 67 -7.66 -2.27 1.62
CA VAL A 67 -8.34 -1.22 0.88
C VAL A 67 -8.72 -1.64 -0.52
N SER A 68 -8.20 -2.76 -0.99
CA SER A 68 -8.55 -3.28 -2.31
C SER A 68 -8.37 -4.79 -2.28
N ALA A 69 -9.30 -5.51 -2.87
CA ALA A 69 -9.24 -6.96 -2.92
C ALA A 69 -9.75 -7.42 -4.26
N GLY A 70 -9.09 -8.45 -4.80
CA GLY A 70 -9.47 -9.02 -6.08
C GLY A 70 -8.77 -8.39 -7.27
N SER A 71 -8.25 -7.20 -7.13
CA SER A 71 -7.48 -6.56 -8.19
C SER A 71 -6.58 -5.53 -7.54
N LEU A 72 -5.56 -5.12 -8.28
CA LEU A 72 -4.64 -4.11 -7.81
C LEU A 72 -5.02 -2.76 -8.42
N PRO A 73 -4.99 -1.70 -7.64
CA PRO A 73 -5.36 -0.38 -8.14
C PRO A 73 -4.26 0.17 -9.05
N ASP A 74 -4.63 1.12 -9.90
CA ASP A 74 -3.65 1.81 -10.72
C ASP A 74 -3.05 2.97 -9.92
N ARG A 75 -2.13 3.70 -10.55
CA ARG A 75 -1.44 4.78 -9.89
C ARG A 75 -2.38 5.88 -9.40
N ARG A 76 -3.37 6.20 -10.22
CA ARG A 76 -4.32 7.25 -9.87
C ARG A 76 -5.11 6.88 -8.62
N ARG A 77 -5.53 5.63 -8.54
CA ARG A 77 -6.28 5.16 -7.39
C ARG A 77 -5.40 5.15 -6.14
N VAL A 78 -4.16 4.69 -6.27
CA VAL A 78 -3.22 4.69 -5.16
C VAL A 78 -3.02 6.10 -4.64
N ARG A 79 -2.84 7.06 -5.54
CA ARG A 79 -2.64 8.44 -5.14
C ARG A 79 -3.84 8.95 -4.36
N GLN A 80 -5.04 8.63 -4.84
CA GLN A 80 -6.26 9.07 -4.16
C GLN A 80 -6.38 8.44 -2.77
N LEU A 81 -6.04 7.16 -2.65
CA LEU A 81 -6.09 6.49 -1.36
C LEU A 81 -5.14 7.13 -0.36
N LEU A 82 -3.94 7.50 -0.81
CA LEU A 82 -2.97 8.12 0.07
C LEU A 82 -3.38 9.54 0.42
N LEU A 83 -3.96 10.27 -0.52
CA LEU A 83 -4.47 11.61 -0.21
C LEU A 83 -5.60 11.54 0.81
N ASP A 84 -6.45 10.53 0.73
CA ASP A 84 -7.51 10.35 1.71
C ASP A 84 -6.95 10.10 3.10
N LEU A 85 -5.86 9.35 3.19
CA LEU A 85 -5.21 9.12 4.48
C LEU A 85 -4.68 10.41 5.07
N ILE A 86 -4.06 11.24 4.24
CA ILE A 86 -3.56 12.53 4.70
C ILE A 86 -4.71 13.40 5.17
N ALA A 87 -5.79 13.43 4.42
CA ALA A 87 -6.94 14.26 4.75
C ALA A 87 -7.61 13.82 6.05
N SER A 88 -7.58 12.50 6.32
CA SER A 88 -8.20 11.99 7.53
C SER A 88 -7.31 12.11 8.77
N GLY A 89 -6.07 12.53 8.58
CA GLY A 89 -5.15 12.66 9.70
C GLY A 89 -4.45 11.38 10.09
N GLU A 90 -4.61 10.31 9.31
CA GLU A 90 -3.95 9.04 9.64
C GLU A 90 -2.48 9.06 9.27
N CYS A 91 -2.07 9.96 8.40
CA CYS A 91 -0.66 10.19 8.13
C CYS A 91 -0.50 11.63 7.68
N LYS A 92 0.73 12.07 7.62
CA LYS A 92 1.02 13.45 7.22
C LYS A 92 2.02 13.43 6.10
N ALA A 93 1.84 14.33 5.14
CA ALA A 93 2.84 14.54 4.13
C ALA A 93 4.05 15.23 4.78
N GLY A 94 5.23 14.91 4.31
CA GLY A 94 6.43 15.56 4.78
C GLY A 94 6.50 16.97 4.28
N THR A 95 6.83 17.88 5.13
CA THR A 95 7.00 19.27 4.69
C THR A 95 8.23 19.87 5.27
#